data_270fa6c662ac60a89c3eb9aa0fd7535b
#
_entry.id   270fa6c662ac60a89c3eb9aa0fd7535b
#
_cell.length_a   1.000
_cell.length_b   1.000
_cell.length_c   1.000
_cell.angle_alpha   90.00
_cell.angle_beta   90.00
_cell.angle_gamma   90.00
#
_symmetry.space_group_name_H-M   'P 1'
#
loop_
_entity.id
_entity.type
_entity.pdbx_description
1 polymer ?
#
loop_
_entity_poly.entity_id
_entity_poly.type
_entity_poly.pdbx_seq_one_letter_code
_entity_poly.pdbx_strand_id
1 'polypeptide(L)'
;SRALGDVYKRQIKHNAEQRRFEIEVDGYKAHVAYSIHDNGLDIRHTIVPSEIGGRGIASALVKAAYDFALENALKPIATCSYAVIWLQRHPEYQGEISKDYCEGNSCAL
;
A
#
# COMPACT_ATOMS: atom_id res chain seq x y z
N SER A 1 -7.59 21.22 -7.20
CA SER A 1 -6.80 20.91 -6.01
C SER A 1 -6.20 19.52 -6.12
N ARG A 2 -5.14 19.32 -5.42
CA ARG A 2 -4.46 18.03 -5.46
C ARG A 2 -4.91 17.14 -4.33
N ALA A 3 -4.94 15.84 -4.60
CA ALA A 3 -5.16 14.87 -3.55
C ALA A 3 -3.98 14.91 -2.57
N LEU A 4 -4.25 14.61 -1.31
CA LEU A 4 -3.19 14.60 -0.30
C LEU A 4 -2.06 13.65 -0.67
N GLY A 5 -2.39 12.53 -1.32
CA GLY A 5 -1.37 11.58 -1.74
C GLY A 5 -0.35 12.15 -2.70
N ASP A 6 -0.73 13.12 -3.53
CA ASP A 6 0.19 13.71 -4.49
C ASP A 6 1.30 14.53 -3.81
N VAL A 7 1.02 15.05 -2.62
CA VAL A 7 2.00 15.85 -1.87
C VAL A 7 3.22 15.00 -1.52
N TYR A 8 3.00 13.73 -1.24
CA TYR A 8 4.08 12.85 -0.78
C TYR A 8 4.71 12.01 -1.87
N LYS A 9 4.15 12.03 -3.07
CA LYS A 9 4.58 11.12 -4.13
C LYS A 9 6.07 11.20 -4.42
N ARG A 10 6.63 12.40 -4.43
CA ARG A 10 8.04 12.60 -4.73
C ARG A 10 8.97 12.17 -3.59
N GLN A 11 8.42 12.07 -2.38
CA GLN A 11 9.20 11.69 -1.21
C GLN A 11 9.20 10.18 -0.98
N ILE A 12 8.29 9.47 -1.63
CA ILE A 12 8.18 8.03 -1.47
C ILE A 12 9.33 7.36 -2.19
N LYS A 13 10.02 6.45 -1.49
CA LYS A 13 11.13 5.69 -2.04
C LYS A 13 10.75 4.23 -2.16
N HIS A 14 11.13 3.63 -3.26
CA HIS A 14 10.89 2.20 -3.49
C HIS A 14 12.15 1.43 -3.12
N ASN A 15 12.07 0.65 -2.05
CA ASN A 15 13.15 -0.22 -1.62
C ASN A 15 12.84 -1.63 -2.12
N ALA A 16 13.31 -1.91 -3.34
CA ALA A 16 12.98 -3.19 -3.99
C ALA A 16 13.62 -4.38 -3.28
N GLU A 17 14.78 -4.19 -2.66
CA GLU A 17 15.46 -5.27 -1.95
C GLU A 17 14.63 -5.77 -0.78
N GLN A 18 14.00 -4.84 -0.05
CA GLN A 18 13.17 -5.18 1.10
C GLN A 18 11.69 -5.24 0.75
N ARG A 19 11.36 -4.97 -0.50
CA ARG A 19 9.98 -4.98 -1.00
C ARG A 19 9.09 -4.06 -0.21
N ARG A 20 9.51 -2.78 -0.16
CA ARG A 20 8.80 -1.75 0.56
C ARG A 20 8.71 -0.48 -0.26
N PHE A 21 7.63 0.27 -0.03
CA PHE A 21 7.58 1.67 -0.40
C PHE A 21 7.61 2.46 0.89
N GLU A 22 8.55 3.38 1.02
CA GLU A 22 8.88 4.05 2.27
C GLU A 22 8.84 5.56 2.12
N ILE A 23 8.55 6.23 3.23
CA ILE A 23 8.60 7.69 3.30
C ILE A 23 8.98 8.08 4.72
N GLU A 24 9.66 9.22 4.85
CA GLU A 24 9.91 9.81 6.15
C GLU A 24 9.28 11.20 6.18
N VAL A 25 8.46 11.45 7.20
CA VAL A 25 7.76 12.72 7.37
C VAL A 25 7.95 13.16 8.81
N ASP A 26 8.47 14.37 9.01
CA ASP A 26 8.68 14.94 10.35
C ASP A 26 9.49 14.03 11.27
N GLY A 27 10.46 13.30 10.70
CA GLY A 27 11.30 12.40 11.47
C GLY A 27 10.70 11.04 11.73
N TYR A 28 9.50 10.78 11.27
CA TYR A 28 8.83 9.50 11.44
C TYR A 28 8.81 8.73 10.11
N LYS A 29 9.01 7.43 10.19
CA LYS A 29 9.06 6.58 8.99
C LYS A 29 7.79 5.78 8.85
N ALA A 30 7.25 5.78 7.63
CA ALA A 30 6.09 4.98 7.28
C ALA A 30 6.43 4.12 6.07
N HIS A 31 5.76 2.99 5.95
CA HIS A 31 6.00 2.13 4.79
C HIS A 31 4.84 1.19 4.54
N VAL A 32 4.80 0.66 3.30
CA VAL A 32 4.01 -0.51 2.97
C VAL A 32 4.97 -1.61 2.55
N ALA A 33 4.72 -2.82 3.02
CA ALA A 33 5.49 -4.00 2.64
C ALA A 33 4.64 -4.84 1.69
N TYR A 34 5.28 -5.36 0.66
CA TYR A 34 4.57 -6.14 -0.35
C TYR A 34 5.34 -7.42 -0.66
N SER A 35 4.65 -8.34 -1.32
CA SER A 35 5.30 -9.50 -1.94
C SER A 35 4.79 -9.62 -3.36
N ILE A 36 5.52 -10.35 -4.19
CA ILE A 36 5.13 -10.56 -5.57
C ILE A 36 4.88 -12.05 -5.76
N HIS A 37 3.68 -12.39 -6.18
CA HIS A 37 3.29 -13.76 -6.44
C HIS A 37 2.06 -13.76 -7.35
N ASP A 38 1.86 -14.84 -8.06
CA ASP A 38 0.68 -15.01 -8.93
C ASP A 38 0.52 -13.86 -9.92
N ASN A 39 1.66 -13.35 -10.43
CA ASN A 39 1.70 -12.22 -11.34
C ASN A 39 1.11 -10.95 -10.72
N GLY A 40 1.16 -10.83 -9.41
CA GLY A 40 0.60 -9.70 -8.71
C GLY A 40 1.52 -9.13 -7.66
N LEU A 41 1.26 -7.90 -7.27
CA LEU A 41 1.92 -7.23 -6.16
C LEU A 41 0.92 -7.18 -5.02
N ASP A 42 1.23 -7.88 -3.93
CA ASP A 42 0.35 -8.07 -2.80
C ASP A 42 0.85 -7.23 -1.62
N ILE A 43 0.10 -6.19 -1.27
CA ILE A 43 0.44 -5.39 -0.09
C ILE A 43 0.06 -6.16 1.16
N ARG A 44 1.07 -6.49 1.96
CA ARG A 44 0.91 -7.33 3.15
C ARG A 44 0.76 -6.50 4.42
N HIS A 45 1.46 -5.38 4.52
CA HIS A 45 1.46 -4.55 5.72
C HIS A 45 1.53 -3.09 5.35
N THR A 46 0.82 -2.27 6.10
CA THR A 46 0.87 -0.81 5.97
C THR A 46 1.13 -0.26 7.36
N ILE A 47 2.26 0.39 7.55
CA ILE A 47 2.69 0.89 8.85
C ILE A 47 2.88 2.40 8.76
N VAL A 48 2.08 3.14 9.51
CA VAL A 48 2.18 4.60 9.58
C VAL A 48 2.11 4.99 11.06
N PRO A 49 3.17 5.62 11.59
CA PRO A 49 3.13 6.08 12.98
C PRO A 49 1.97 7.04 13.23
N SER A 50 1.37 6.97 14.41
CA SER A 50 0.23 7.80 14.74
C SER A 50 0.57 9.30 14.70
N GLU A 51 1.83 9.64 14.97
CA GLU A 51 2.29 11.03 14.95
C GLU A 51 2.11 11.70 13.60
N ILE A 52 2.16 10.90 12.52
CA ILE A 52 1.96 11.42 11.17
C ILE A 52 0.73 10.82 10.52
N GLY A 53 -0.12 10.17 11.31
CA GLY A 53 -1.37 9.59 10.80
C GLY A 53 -2.36 10.68 10.40
N GLY A 54 -3.33 10.31 9.58
CA GLY A 54 -4.39 11.24 9.18
C GLY A 54 -3.98 12.24 8.12
N ARG A 55 -2.77 12.12 7.56
CA ARG A 55 -2.27 13.06 6.53
C ARG A 55 -2.31 12.49 5.13
N GLY A 56 -2.94 11.33 4.96
CA GLY A 56 -3.01 10.69 3.64
C GLY A 56 -1.75 9.93 3.24
N ILE A 57 -0.83 9.71 4.18
CA ILE A 57 0.44 9.06 3.89
C ILE A 57 0.23 7.60 3.53
N ALA A 58 -0.62 6.89 4.27
CA ALA A 58 -0.89 5.50 3.97
C ALA A 58 -1.48 5.33 2.57
N SER A 59 -2.42 6.20 2.21
CA SER A 59 -3.02 6.17 0.88
C SER A 59 -1.98 6.45 -0.20
N ALA A 60 -1.08 7.40 0.05
CA ALA A 60 -0.02 7.71 -0.90
C ALA A 60 0.91 6.53 -1.12
N LEU A 61 1.28 5.82 -0.05
CA LEU A 61 2.15 4.65 -0.14
C LEU A 61 1.48 3.51 -0.90
N VAL A 62 0.21 3.24 -0.59
CA VAL A 62 -0.54 2.18 -1.27
C VAL A 62 -0.68 2.51 -2.76
N LYS A 63 -1.01 3.77 -3.06
CA LYS A 63 -1.13 4.20 -4.45
C LYS A 63 0.18 4.03 -5.20
N ALA A 64 1.30 4.43 -4.60
CA ALA A 64 2.61 4.31 -5.23
C ALA A 64 2.92 2.84 -5.53
N ALA A 65 2.61 1.94 -4.60
CA ALA A 65 2.87 0.52 -4.79
C ALA A 65 2.02 -0.05 -5.93
N TYR A 66 0.75 0.30 -5.98
CA TYR A 66 -0.14 -0.23 -7.01
C TYR A 66 0.11 0.41 -8.38
N ASP A 67 0.51 1.68 -8.41
CA ASP A 67 0.92 2.29 -9.68
C ASP A 67 2.16 1.58 -10.23
N PHE A 68 3.11 1.26 -9.38
CA PHE A 68 4.27 0.46 -9.77
C PHE A 68 3.83 -0.90 -10.30
N ALA A 69 2.86 -1.53 -9.63
CA ALA A 69 2.36 -2.83 -10.08
C ALA A 69 1.81 -2.74 -11.51
N LEU A 70 0.98 -1.74 -11.76
CA LEU A 70 0.38 -1.59 -13.09
C LEU A 70 1.44 -1.30 -14.14
N GLU A 71 2.44 -0.50 -13.81
CA GLU A 71 3.54 -0.19 -14.73
C GLU A 71 4.35 -1.42 -15.10
N ASN A 72 4.34 -2.43 -14.24
CA ASN A 72 5.11 -3.65 -14.44
C ASN A 72 4.24 -4.86 -14.78
N ALA A 73 3.02 -4.62 -15.22
CA ALA A 73 2.07 -5.65 -15.60
C ALA A 73 1.77 -6.62 -14.46
N LEU A 74 1.79 -6.12 -13.24
CA LEU A 74 1.44 -6.90 -12.05
C LEU A 74 0.04 -6.51 -11.59
N LYS A 75 -0.70 -7.48 -11.09
CA LYS A 75 -2.05 -7.24 -10.62
C LYS A 75 -2.00 -6.70 -9.19
N PRO A 76 -2.76 -5.63 -8.87
CA PRO A 76 -2.86 -5.20 -7.48
C PRO A 76 -3.59 -6.24 -6.64
N ILE A 77 -2.93 -6.68 -5.56
CA ILE A 77 -3.49 -7.67 -4.63
C ILE A 77 -3.35 -7.10 -3.23
N ALA A 78 -4.26 -7.44 -2.34
CA ALA A 78 -4.22 -6.94 -0.98
C ALA A 78 -4.45 -8.04 0.04
N THR A 79 -3.54 -8.16 1.01
CA THR A 79 -3.72 -8.96 2.21
C THR A 79 -3.97 -8.05 3.42
N CYS A 80 -3.32 -6.89 3.43
CA CYS A 80 -3.51 -5.89 4.47
C CYS A 80 -4.92 -5.32 4.40
N SER A 81 -5.62 -5.24 5.53
CA SER A 81 -6.99 -4.74 5.54
C SER A 81 -7.09 -3.32 5.01
N TYR A 82 -6.11 -2.47 5.29
CA TYR A 82 -6.11 -1.12 4.75
C TYR A 82 -6.08 -1.14 3.22
N ALA A 83 -5.21 -1.97 2.66
CA ALA A 83 -5.09 -2.06 1.20
C ALA A 83 -6.34 -2.67 0.57
N VAL A 84 -6.99 -3.61 1.25
CA VAL A 84 -8.26 -4.18 0.78
C VAL A 84 -9.30 -3.07 0.64
N ILE A 85 -9.45 -2.24 1.66
CA ILE A 85 -10.41 -1.14 1.64
C ILE A 85 -10.01 -0.13 0.58
N TRP A 86 -8.71 0.16 0.44
CA TRP A 86 -8.23 1.09 -0.56
C TRP A 86 -8.64 0.63 -1.97
N LEU A 87 -8.44 -0.66 -2.27
CA LEU A 87 -8.82 -1.19 -3.57
C LEU A 87 -10.33 -1.17 -3.80
N GLN A 88 -11.12 -1.36 -2.74
CA GLN A 88 -12.57 -1.26 -2.85
C GLN A 88 -13.02 0.15 -3.21
N ARG A 89 -12.27 1.15 -2.77
CA ARG A 89 -12.57 2.55 -3.07
C ARG A 89 -11.98 3.01 -4.40
N HIS A 90 -11.12 2.19 -5.00
CA HIS A 90 -10.46 2.52 -6.26
C HIS A 90 -10.62 1.38 -7.25
N PRO A 91 -11.87 1.14 -7.71
CA PRO A 91 -12.14 0.02 -8.61
C PRO A 91 -11.42 0.11 -9.95
N GLU A 92 -10.95 1.29 -10.33
CA GLU A 92 -10.19 1.47 -11.55
C GLU A 92 -8.88 0.68 -11.54
N TYR A 93 -8.38 0.29 -10.38
CA TYR A 93 -7.18 -0.53 -10.28
C TYR A 93 -7.46 -2.01 -10.53
N GLN A 94 -8.72 -2.42 -10.49
CA GLN A 94 -9.13 -3.80 -10.71
C GLN A 94 -8.38 -4.77 -9.81
N GLY A 95 -8.22 -4.38 -8.55
CA GLY A 95 -7.46 -5.16 -7.59
C GLY A 95 -8.22 -6.37 -7.08
N GLU A 96 -7.49 -7.30 -6.46
CA GLU A 96 -8.05 -8.50 -5.88
C GLU A 96 -7.64 -8.65 -4.42
N ILE A 97 -8.48 -9.32 -3.66
CA ILE A 97 -8.18 -9.66 -2.27
C ILE A 97 -7.39 -10.97 -2.28
N SER A 98 -6.27 -10.99 -1.55
CA SER A 98 -5.44 -12.18 -1.46
C SER A 98 -6.18 -13.30 -0.76
N LYS A 99 -5.82 -14.54 -1.08
CA LYS A 99 -6.31 -15.70 -0.36
C LYS A 99 -5.93 -15.68 1.11
N ASP A 100 -4.85 -14.97 1.42
CA ASP A 100 -4.35 -14.89 2.80
C ASP A 100 -5.08 -13.85 3.64
N TYR A 101 -5.93 -13.04 3.01
CA TYR A 101 -6.69 -12.03 3.74
C TYR A 101 -7.78 -12.70 4.56
N CYS A 102 -7.86 -12.32 5.82
CA CYS A 102 -8.91 -12.81 6.71
C CYS A 102 -9.70 -11.65 7.25
N GLU A 103 -11.00 -11.70 7.05
CA GLU A 103 -11.88 -10.66 7.51
C GLU A 103 -12.11 -10.79 9.00
N GLY A 104 -12.09 -9.67 9.70
CA GLY A 104 -12.29 -9.66 11.13
C GLY A 104 -11.13 -10.31 11.85
N ASN A 105 -11.42 -11.16 12.82
CA ASN A 105 -10.41 -11.78 13.67
C ASN A 105 -10.09 -13.22 13.28
N SER A 106 -10.61 -13.70 12.19
CA SER A 106 -10.50 -15.13 11.90
C SER A 106 -9.08 -15.57 11.60
N CYS A 107 -8.21 -14.66 11.18
CA CYS A 107 -6.81 -14.99 10.90
C CYS A 107 -5.86 -14.38 11.90
N ALA A 108 -6.32 -14.04 13.06
CA ALA A 108 -5.50 -13.38 14.05
C ALA A 108 -4.46 -14.28 14.71
N LEU A 109 -4.30 -15.45 14.26
CA LEU A 109 -3.38 -16.43 14.84
C LEU A 109 -2.01 -16.35 14.27
#